data_de7d89b1a463dcf40eb34945c157f420
#
_entry.id   de7d89b1a463dcf40eb34945c157f420
#
_cell.length_a   1.000
_cell.length_b   1.000
_cell.length_c   1.000
_cell.angle_alpha   90.00
_cell.angle_beta   90.00
_cell.angle_gamma   90.00
#
_symmetry.space_group_name_H-M   'P 1'
#
loop_
_entity.id
_entity.type
_entity.pdbx_description
1 polymer ?
#
loop_
_entity_poly.entity_id
_entity_poly.type
_entity_poly.pdbx_seq_one_letter_code
_entity_poly.pdbx_strand_id
1 'polypeptide(L)'
;MQPLLLLMAFLLLPGLEHIIGGREARPHSHPYMAFLQIQTPVGRKACGGFLVREDFVMTAAHCLGSQINVILGAHNIRTLESTQQHIPVLRSIPHPGHTQQNKRNDIMLLQGDSGGPLVCSNVAQGIVSYGDRVGTPPAVFTRISSFLPWIRRTMRRFQEWTPE
;
A
#
# COMPACT_ATOMS: atom_id res chain seq x y z
N MET A 1 31.40 46.46 -16.46
CA MET A 1 30.37 45.55 -16.99
C MET A 1 30.51 44.22 -16.28
N GLN A 2 29.69 43.99 -15.26
CA GLN A 2 29.65 42.69 -14.53
C GLN A 2 28.74 41.74 -15.26
N PRO A 3 29.14 40.49 -15.51
CA PRO A 3 28.22 39.48 -16.01
C PRO A 3 27.33 39.07 -14.86
N LEU A 4 26.02 39.19 -15.07
CA LEU A 4 24.96 38.73 -14.22
C LEU A 4 25.03 37.21 -14.12
N LEU A 5 25.58 36.70 -13.03
CA LEU A 5 25.50 35.30 -12.65
C LEU A 5 24.04 35.01 -12.35
N LEU A 6 23.34 34.47 -13.33
CA LEU A 6 22.07 33.81 -13.11
C LEU A 6 22.31 32.59 -12.22
N LEU A 7 22.15 32.81 -10.92
CA LEU A 7 22.06 31.72 -9.97
C LEU A 7 20.76 30.96 -10.26
N MET A 8 20.85 29.93 -11.10
CA MET A 8 19.81 28.94 -11.24
C MET A 8 19.71 28.23 -9.88
N ALA A 9 18.91 28.81 -9.00
CA ALA A 9 18.40 28.09 -7.87
C ALA A 9 17.56 26.94 -8.42
N PHE A 10 18.19 25.78 -8.58
CA PHE A 10 17.47 24.53 -8.61
C PHE A 10 16.78 24.41 -7.24
N LEU A 11 15.58 24.93 -7.17
CA LEU A 11 14.62 24.50 -6.18
C LEU A 11 14.50 22.99 -6.37
N LEU A 12 15.18 22.26 -5.51
CA LEU A 12 14.90 20.86 -5.23
C LEU A 12 13.46 20.81 -4.74
N LEU A 13 12.52 20.80 -5.68
CA LEU A 13 11.18 20.33 -5.42
C LEU A 13 11.36 18.93 -4.87
N PRO A 14 10.86 18.63 -3.66
CA PRO A 14 10.86 17.27 -3.15
C PRO A 14 10.19 16.42 -4.22
N GLY A 15 10.93 15.43 -4.73
CA GLY A 15 10.49 14.63 -5.86
C GLY A 15 9.11 14.06 -5.59
N LEU A 16 8.15 14.56 -6.33
CA LEU A 16 6.88 13.89 -6.51
C LEU A 16 7.25 12.58 -7.20
N GLU A 17 7.14 11.48 -6.49
CA GLU A 17 7.28 10.15 -7.06
C GLU A 17 6.07 9.91 -7.96
N HIS A 18 6.12 10.42 -9.18
CA HIS A 18 5.10 10.22 -10.18
C HIS A 18 5.37 8.97 -11.00
N ILE A 19 4.34 8.20 -11.22
CA ILE A 19 4.35 7.17 -12.26
C ILE A 19 4.60 7.87 -13.59
N ILE A 20 5.58 7.42 -14.34
CA ILE A 20 5.93 8.00 -15.67
C ILE A 20 4.67 8.00 -16.56
N GLY A 21 4.26 9.17 -17.02
CA GLY A 21 3.01 9.35 -17.79
C GLY A 21 1.73 9.26 -16.94
N GLY A 22 1.83 9.10 -15.64
CA GLY A 22 0.72 9.12 -14.71
C GLY A 22 0.20 10.54 -14.46
N ARG A 23 -1.02 10.61 -13.93
CA ARG A 23 -1.65 11.84 -13.45
C ARG A 23 -2.11 11.61 -12.03
N GLU A 24 -2.09 12.66 -11.23
CA GLU A 24 -2.68 12.62 -9.89
C GLU A 24 -4.17 12.29 -10.01
N ALA A 25 -4.62 11.32 -9.20
CA ALA A 25 -6.03 10.96 -9.13
C ALA A 25 -6.82 12.09 -8.46
N ARG A 26 -8.10 12.21 -8.80
CA ARG A 26 -8.99 13.16 -8.12
C ARG A 26 -9.06 12.78 -6.63
N PRO A 27 -9.08 13.76 -5.72
CA PRO A 27 -9.23 13.48 -4.29
C PRO A 27 -10.40 12.52 -4.03
N HIS A 28 -10.13 11.50 -3.21
CA HIS A 28 -11.11 10.49 -2.78
C HIS A 28 -11.80 9.69 -3.90
N SER A 29 -11.26 9.70 -5.13
CA SER A 29 -11.79 8.89 -6.24
C SER A 29 -11.52 7.39 -6.09
N HIS A 30 -10.57 7.01 -5.24
CA HIS A 30 -10.20 5.63 -4.96
C HIS A 30 -10.17 5.37 -3.44
N PRO A 31 -11.33 5.36 -2.77
CA PRO A 31 -11.41 5.30 -1.30
C PRO A 31 -10.90 3.99 -0.71
N TYR A 32 -10.74 2.94 -1.52
CA TYR A 32 -10.16 1.65 -1.12
C TYR A 32 -8.64 1.68 -1.00
N MET A 33 -7.97 2.71 -1.52
CA MET A 33 -6.52 2.82 -1.42
C MET A 33 -6.09 3.01 0.02
N ALA A 34 -5.07 2.24 0.40
CA ALA A 34 -4.46 2.28 1.71
C ALA A 34 -3.00 2.69 1.61
N PHE A 35 -2.58 3.60 2.47
CA PHE A 35 -1.18 3.88 2.71
C PHE A 35 -0.71 3.14 3.96
N LEU A 36 0.41 2.44 3.86
CA LEU A 36 0.96 1.63 4.92
C LEU A 36 2.23 2.28 5.48
N GLN A 37 2.21 2.63 6.75
CA GLN A 37 3.39 3.03 7.50
C GLN A 37 3.95 1.80 8.22
N ILE A 38 5.19 1.46 7.93
CA ILE A 38 5.78 0.21 8.38
C ILE A 38 7.04 0.51 9.15
N GLN A 39 7.10 0.02 10.39
CA GLN A 39 8.31 0.04 11.20
C GLN A 39 9.14 -1.20 10.90
N THR A 40 10.45 -1.01 10.74
CA THR A 40 11.42 -2.09 10.58
C THR A 40 12.60 -1.88 11.51
N PRO A 41 13.44 -2.89 11.76
CA PRO A 41 14.65 -2.73 12.59
C PRO A 41 15.62 -1.66 12.08
N VAL A 42 15.61 -1.39 10.79
CA VAL A 42 16.53 -0.42 10.14
C VAL A 42 15.85 0.93 9.84
N GLY A 43 14.61 1.15 10.28
CA GLY A 43 13.89 2.41 10.10
C GLY A 43 12.46 2.25 9.61
N ARG A 44 11.92 3.31 9.03
CA ARG A 44 10.55 3.34 8.52
C ARG A 44 10.55 3.12 7.01
N LYS A 45 9.56 2.39 6.53
CA LYS A 45 9.24 2.29 5.09
C LYS A 45 7.76 2.50 4.85
N ALA A 46 7.41 2.77 3.61
CA ALA A 46 6.05 2.93 3.15
C ALA A 46 5.70 1.89 2.09
N CYS A 47 4.46 1.47 2.08
CA CYS A 47 3.87 0.65 1.03
C CYS A 47 2.47 1.15 0.68
N GLY A 48 1.97 0.73 -0.46
CA GLY A 48 0.57 0.84 -0.81
C GLY A 48 -0.17 -0.46 -0.53
N GLY A 49 -1.48 -0.36 -0.41
CA GLY A 49 -2.37 -1.49 -0.31
C GLY A 49 -3.78 -1.07 -0.71
N PHE A 50 -4.72 -1.95 -0.58
CA PHE A 50 -6.13 -1.64 -0.84
C PHE A 50 -7.06 -2.53 -0.02
N LEU A 51 -8.18 -1.97 0.35
CA LEU A 51 -9.21 -2.64 1.13
C LEU A 51 -9.87 -3.74 0.30
N VAL A 52 -9.97 -4.94 0.82
CA VAL A 52 -10.64 -6.10 0.17
C VAL A 52 -11.85 -6.58 0.95
N ARG A 53 -11.93 -6.22 2.22
CA ARG A 53 -13.05 -6.36 3.14
C ARG A 53 -12.91 -5.27 4.19
N GLU A 54 -13.96 -4.93 4.93
CA GLU A 54 -13.93 -3.85 5.94
C GLU A 54 -12.81 -3.99 6.98
N ASP A 55 -12.39 -5.21 7.28
CA ASP A 55 -11.34 -5.56 8.24
C ASP A 55 -10.05 -6.09 7.59
N PHE A 56 -9.96 -6.14 6.24
CA PHE A 56 -8.79 -6.65 5.54
C PHE A 56 -8.27 -5.71 4.46
N VAL A 57 -6.98 -5.45 4.52
CA VAL A 57 -6.20 -4.78 3.47
C VAL A 57 -5.26 -5.79 2.80
N MET A 58 -5.19 -5.75 1.49
CA MET A 58 -4.26 -6.54 0.69
C MET A 58 -3.05 -5.70 0.28
N THR A 59 -1.87 -6.27 0.39
CA THR A 59 -0.59 -5.65 0.02
C THR A 59 0.43 -6.71 -0.38
N ALA A 60 1.65 -6.31 -0.71
CA ALA A 60 2.74 -7.21 -0.99
C ALA A 60 3.37 -7.77 0.31
N ALA A 61 3.82 -9.02 0.28
CA ALA A 61 4.43 -9.65 1.45
C ALA A 61 5.79 -9.03 1.82
N HIS A 62 6.51 -8.46 0.85
CA HIS A 62 7.74 -7.72 1.14
C HIS A 62 7.50 -6.47 1.99
N CYS A 63 6.25 -6.03 2.14
CA CYS A 63 5.87 -4.92 3.01
C CYS A 63 5.77 -5.32 4.50
N LEU A 64 6.06 -6.56 4.85
CA LEU A 64 6.10 -7.00 6.24
C LEU A 64 7.09 -6.17 7.07
N GLY A 65 6.73 -5.90 8.30
CA GLY A 65 7.54 -5.20 9.31
C GLY A 65 7.13 -5.59 10.71
N SER A 66 7.79 -5.01 11.71
CA SER A 66 7.50 -5.28 13.12
C SER A 66 6.19 -4.65 13.58
N GLN A 67 5.81 -3.52 12.99
CA GLN A 67 4.56 -2.82 13.25
C GLN A 67 4.08 -2.16 11.97
N ILE A 68 2.80 -2.28 11.67
CA ILE A 68 2.17 -1.69 10.49
C ILE A 68 0.95 -0.87 10.92
N ASN A 69 0.86 0.34 10.41
CA ASN A 69 -0.30 1.20 10.54
C ASN A 69 -0.88 1.47 9.16
N VAL A 70 -2.17 1.26 9.00
CA VAL A 70 -2.93 1.50 7.77
C VAL A 70 -3.56 2.87 7.85
N ILE A 71 -3.39 3.69 6.81
CA ILE A 71 -4.08 4.96 6.66
C ILE A 71 -5.02 4.88 5.46
N LEU A 72 -6.30 4.99 5.72
CA LEU A 72 -7.36 5.03 4.72
C LEU A 72 -7.88 6.46 4.58
N GLY A 73 -8.49 6.78 3.43
CA GLY A 73 -9.16 8.07 3.18
C GLY A 73 -8.21 9.24 3.00
N ALA A 74 -6.90 9.01 2.90
CA ALA A 74 -5.94 10.06 2.61
C ALA A 74 -5.86 10.35 1.10
N HIS A 75 -5.93 11.63 0.73
CA HIS A 75 -5.47 12.09 -0.58
C HIS A 75 -4.00 12.50 -0.52
N ASN A 76 -3.63 13.24 0.49
CA ASN A 76 -2.25 13.64 0.74
C ASN A 76 -1.80 13.16 2.13
N ILE A 77 -0.94 12.17 2.17
CA ILE A 77 -0.40 11.59 3.41
C ILE A 77 0.51 12.54 4.21
N ARG A 78 0.95 13.65 3.61
CA ARG A 78 1.82 14.65 4.25
C ARG A 78 1.03 15.72 5.03
N THR A 79 -0.27 15.77 4.83
CA THR A 79 -1.18 16.69 5.50
C THR A 79 -2.17 15.92 6.35
N LEU A 80 -2.57 16.50 7.47
CA LEU A 80 -3.63 15.94 8.30
C LEU A 80 -4.98 16.28 7.65
N GLU A 81 -5.68 15.27 7.16
CA GLU A 81 -7.01 15.40 6.57
C GLU A 81 -8.05 14.77 7.49
N SER A 82 -9.22 15.39 7.60
CA SER A 82 -10.32 14.91 8.44
C SER A 82 -10.89 13.56 7.96
N THR A 83 -10.63 13.20 6.71
CA THR A 83 -11.04 11.94 6.09
C THR A 83 -10.09 10.77 6.41
N GLN A 84 -8.92 11.04 6.97
CA GLN A 84 -7.93 10.00 7.27
C GLN A 84 -8.38 9.15 8.46
N GLN A 85 -8.28 7.84 8.27
CA GLN A 85 -8.47 6.86 9.33
C GLN A 85 -7.15 6.11 9.55
N HIS A 86 -6.64 6.15 10.77
CA HIS A 86 -5.42 5.45 11.17
C HIS A 86 -5.81 4.16 11.89
N ILE A 87 -5.50 3.03 11.29
CA ILE A 87 -5.91 1.71 11.75
C ILE A 87 -4.65 0.89 12.05
N PRO A 88 -4.39 0.56 13.32
CA PRO A 88 -3.31 -0.35 13.65
C PRO A 88 -3.62 -1.76 13.12
N VAL A 89 -2.61 -2.42 12.56
CA VAL A 89 -2.73 -3.79 12.10
C VAL A 89 -2.61 -4.74 13.27
N LEU A 90 -3.63 -5.54 13.49
CA LEU A 90 -3.66 -6.57 14.53
C LEU A 90 -2.90 -7.82 14.11
N ARG A 91 -2.95 -8.15 12.83
CA ARG A 91 -2.34 -9.36 12.30
C ARG A 91 -1.88 -9.18 10.86
N SER A 92 -0.63 -9.54 10.61
CA SER A 92 -0.06 -9.62 9.26
C SER A 92 0.01 -11.08 8.83
N ILE A 93 -0.57 -11.39 7.68
CA ILE A 93 -0.71 -12.76 7.15
C ILE A 93 -0.07 -12.81 5.76
N PRO A 94 1.26 -12.96 5.68
CA PRO A 94 1.92 -13.17 4.40
C PRO A 94 1.54 -14.55 3.83
N HIS A 95 1.57 -14.66 2.51
CA HIS A 95 1.36 -15.96 1.86
C HIS A 95 2.43 -16.95 2.36
N PRO A 96 2.06 -18.18 2.78
CA PRO A 96 2.99 -19.12 3.41
C PRO A 96 4.13 -19.57 2.48
N GLY A 97 3.94 -19.46 1.18
CA GLY A 97 4.98 -19.73 0.17
C GLY A 97 5.82 -18.50 -0.21
N HIS A 98 5.66 -17.36 0.47
CA HIS A 98 6.51 -16.20 0.23
C HIS A 98 7.91 -16.42 0.82
N THR A 99 8.93 -16.11 0.02
CA THR A 99 10.31 -16.05 0.49
C THR A 99 10.97 -14.77 0.00
N GLN A 100 11.72 -14.11 0.85
CA GLN A 100 12.42 -12.87 0.48
C GLN A 100 13.48 -13.08 -0.60
N GLN A 101 14.06 -14.29 -0.68
CA GLN A 101 15.12 -14.61 -1.62
C GLN A 101 14.64 -14.70 -3.07
N ASN A 102 13.48 -15.27 -3.31
CA ASN A 102 12.98 -15.49 -4.67
C ASN A 102 11.82 -14.56 -5.07
N LYS A 103 11.33 -13.74 -4.16
CA LYS A 103 10.22 -12.79 -4.37
C LYS A 103 8.95 -13.42 -4.95
N ARG A 104 8.79 -14.73 -4.77
CA ARG A 104 7.58 -15.45 -5.20
C ARG A 104 6.47 -15.28 -4.18
N ASN A 105 5.23 -15.40 -4.65
CA ASN A 105 4.03 -15.30 -3.82
C ASN A 105 4.03 -14.02 -2.95
N ASP A 106 4.41 -12.90 -3.56
CA ASP A 106 4.56 -11.61 -2.90
C ASP A 106 3.20 -10.96 -2.65
N ILE A 107 2.43 -11.58 -1.76
CA ILE A 107 1.09 -11.15 -1.37
C ILE A 107 0.89 -11.36 0.14
N MET A 108 0.21 -10.42 0.78
CA MET A 108 -0.07 -10.42 2.22
C MET A 108 -1.45 -9.83 2.48
N LEU A 109 -2.14 -10.38 3.47
CA LEU A 109 -3.34 -9.81 4.04
C LEU A 109 -3.02 -9.19 5.39
N LEU A 110 -3.54 -8.00 5.61
CA LEU A 110 -3.45 -7.30 6.89
C LEU A 110 -4.84 -7.24 7.48
N GLN A 111 -4.99 -7.75 8.70
CA GLN A 111 -6.21 -7.62 9.48
C GLN A 111 -6.09 -6.42 10.41
N GLY A 112 -6.97 -5.46 10.26
CA GLY A 112 -7.09 -4.30 11.13
C GLY A 112 -8.25 -4.44 12.11
N ASP A 113 -8.30 -3.55 13.08
CA ASP A 113 -9.48 -3.39 13.91
C ASP A 113 -10.56 -2.69 13.08
N SER A 114 -11.70 -3.35 12.91
CA SER A 114 -12.77 -2.85 12.05
C SER A 114 -13.43 -1.61 12.65
N GLY A 115 -13.42 -0.53 11.91
CA GLY A 115 -13.95 0.76 12.38
C GLY A 115 -14.53 1.67 11.31
N GLY A 116 -14.93 1.18 10.14
CA GLY A 116 -15.62 2.02 9.17
C GLY A 116 -15.71 1.41 7.77
N PRO A 117 -16.88 1.46 7.12
CA PRO A 117 -17.06 0.90 5.79
C PRO A 117 -16.52 1.86 4.74
N LEU A 118 -15.55 1.39 3.97
CA LEU A 118 -15.28 1.95 2.66
C LEU A 118 -15.72 0.94 1.61
N VAL A 119 -16.88 1.17 1.03
CA VAL A 119 -17.47 0.33 -0.01
C VAL A 119 -16.78 0.64 -1.34
N CYS A 120 -16.25 -0.39 -2.02
CA CYS A 120 -15.65 -0.27 -3.33
C CYS A 120 -16.29 -1.17 -4.36
N SER A 121 -16.67 -0.57 -5.49
CA SER A 121 -17.16 -1.27 -6.67
C SER A 121 -16.07 -1.67 -7.66
N ASN A 122 -14.81 -1.28 -7.45
CA ASN A 122 -13.73 -1.55 -8.38
C ASN A 122 -12.94 -2.81 -8.02
N VAL A 123 -12.63 -3.63 -9.02
CA VAL A 123 -11.89 -4.89 -8.86
C VAL A 123 -10.40 -4.66 -9.07
N ALA A 124 -9.58 -4.94 -8.04
CA ALA A 124 -8.13 -4.95 -8.17
C ALA A 124 -7.65 -6.21 -8.89
N GLN A 125 -6.70 -6.06 -9.82
CA GLN A 125 -6.19 -7.15 -10.65
C GLN A 125 -4.77 -7.59 -10.28
N GLY A 126 -3.95 -6.72 -9.74
CA GLY A 126 -2.57 -7.01 -9.41
C GLY A 126 -1.99 -6.13 -8.32
N ILE A 127 -0.90 -6.59 -7.73
CA ILE A 127 -0.14 -5.88 -6.71
C ILE A 127 1.28 -5.71 -7.22
N VAL A 128 1.83 -4.50 -7.18
CA VAL A 128 3.24 -4.26 -7.54
C VAL A 128 4.13 -5.03 -6.57
N SER A 129 5.00 -5.88 -7.13
CA SER A 129 5.94 -6.66 -6.34
C SER A 129 7.34 -6.06 -6.39
N TYR A 130 7.89 -5.87 -7.57
CA TYR A 130 9.20 -5.24 -7.73
C TYR A 130 9.38 -4.68 -9.14
N GLY A 131 10.30 -3.75 -9.28
CA GLY A 131 10.68 -3.12 -10.54
C GLY A 131 11.94 -2.29 -10.37
N ASP A 132 12.35 -1.57 -11.41
CA ASP A 132 13.44 -0.62 -11.32
C ASP A 132 13.01 0.62 -10.51
N ARG A 133 13.93 1.16 -9.70
CA ARG A 133 13.73 2.38 -8.92
C ARG A 133 13.47 3.62 -9.77
N VAL A 134 13.92 3.62 -11.02
CA VAL A 134 13.75 4.71 -11.98
C VAL A 134 12.42 4.59 -12.74
N GLY A 135 11.62 3.55 -12.47
CA GLY A 135 10.32 3.33 -13.11
C GLY A 135 10.41 2.87 -14.56
N THR A 136 11.58 2.39 -15.00
CA THR A 136 11.73 1.79 -16.34
C THR A 136 11.21 0.36 -16.37
N PRO A 137 10.55 -0.07 -17.45
CA PRO A 137 10.16 -1.46 -17.61
C PRO A 137 11.37 -2.42 -17.60
N PRO A 138 11.21 -3.67 -17.13
CA PRO A 138 9.97 -4.29 -16.68
C PRO A 138 9.65 -4.06 -15.22
N ALA A 139 8.35 -3.94 -14.89
CA ALA A 139 7.82 -4.05 -13.53
C ALA A 139 7.11 -5.39 -13.36
N VAL A 140 7.26 -6.01 -12.19
CA VAL A 140 6.65 -7.30 -11.87
C VAL A 140 5.49 -7.10 -10.92
N PHE A 141 4.36 -7.71 -11.25
CA PHE A 141 3.13 -7.65 -10.48
C PHE A 141 2.74 -9.05 -10.00
N THR A 142 2.27 -9.15 -8.77
CA THR A 142 1.61 -10.35 -8.26
C THR A 142 0.19 -10.41 -8.84
N ARG A 143 -0.13 -11.48 -9.58
CA ARG A 143 -1.46 -11.68 -10.15
C ARG A 143 -2.44 -12.16 -9.09
N ILE A 144 -3.37 -11.32 -8.68
CA ILE A 144 -4.32 -11.60 -7.58
C ILE A 144 -5.19 -12.84 -7.86
N SER A 145 -5.64 -13.02 -9.10
CA SER A 145 -6.49 -14.16 -9.48
C SER A 145 -5.88 -15.52 -9.15
N SER A 146 -4.56 -15.64 -9.18
CA SER A 146 -3.83 -16.87 -8.83
C SER A 146 -3.91 -17.19 -7.33
N PHE A 147 -4.25 -16.23 -6.48
CA PHE A 147 -4.29 -16.36 -5.02
C PHE A 147 -5.71 -16.35 -4.44
N LEU A 148 -6.75 -16.27 -5.26
CA LEU A 148 -8.14 -16.23 -4.81
C LEU A 148 -8.52 -17.38 -3.85
N PRO A 149 -8.09 -18.64 -4.08
CA PRO A 149 -8.40 -19.71 -3.12
C PRO A 149 -7.76 -19.48 -1.75
N TRP A 150 -6.52 -19.00 -1.71
CA TRP A 150 -5.82 -18.67 -0.46
C TRP A 150 -6.46 -17.48 0.24
N ILE A 151 -6.76 -16.40 -0.49
CA ILE A 151 -7.39 -15.18 0.02
C ILE A 151 -8.73 -15.53 0.68
N ARG A 152 -9.61 -16.24 -0.03
CA ARG A 152 -10.94 -16.62 0.47
C ARG A 152 -10.86 -17.52 1.71
N ARG A 153 -9.93 -18.48 1.73
CA ARG A 153 -9.71 -19.37 2.85
C ARG A 153 -9.20 -18.62 4.07
N THR A 154 -8.25 -17.74 3.88
CA THR A 154 -7.66 -16.92 4.95
C THR A 154 -8.71 -16.01 5.55
N MET A 155 -9.43 -15.23 4.75
CA MET A 155 -10.45 -14.33 5.26
C MET A 155 -11.60 -15.04 5.97
N ARG A 156 -11.99 -16.25 5.54
CA ARG A 156 -13.03 -17.06 6.23
C ARG A 156 -12.63 -17.48 7.63
N ARG A 157 -11.36 -17.81 7.86
CA ARG A 157 -10.88 -18.22 9.19
C ARG A 157 -11.06 -17.14 10.26
N PHE A 158 -11.19 -15.89 9.87
CA PHE A 158 -11.33 -14.76 10.77
C PHE A 158 -12.75 -14.19 10.81
N GLN A 159 -13.71 -14.79 10.08
CA GLN A 159 -15.14 -14.47 10.18
C GLN A 159 -15.83 -15.14 11.39
N GLU A 160 -15.25 -16.20 11.92
CA GLU A 160 -15.88 -17.01 12.99
C GLU A 160 -15.62 -16.45 14.40
N TRP A 161 -14.92 -15.31 14.51
CA TRP A 161 -14.59 -14.70 15.79
C TRP A 161 -15.27 -13.33 15.96
N THR A 162 -16.58 -13.30 16.01
CA THR A 162 -17.36 -12.25 16.69
C THR A 162 -17.68 -12.78 18.08
N PRO A 163 -17.12 -12.24 19.17
CA PRO A 163 -17.65 -12.51 20.49
C PRO A 163 -19.07 -11.90 20.55
N GLU A 164 -20.07 -12.73 20.93
CA GLU A 164 -21.39 -12.27 21.33
C GLU A 164 -21.28 -11.36 22.57
#